data_50b4547e6cdf942b48eb01c4eee38c4e
#
_entry.id   50b4547e6cdf942b48eb01c4eee38c4e
#
_cell.length_a   1.000
_cell.length_b   1.000
_cell.length_c   1.000
_cell.angle_alpha   90.00
_cell.angle_beta   90.00
_cell.angle_gamma   90.00
#
_symmetry.space_group_name_H-M   'P 1'
#
loop_
_entity.id
_entity.type
_entity.pdbx_description
1 polymer ?
#
loop_
_entity_poly.entity_id
_entity_poly.type
_entity_poly.pdbx_seq_one_letter_code
_entity_poly.pdbx_strand_id
1 'polypeptide(L)'
;MTEIKDNNNLSAGPDTAGMTLDVIEIQKLLPHRYPFLLIDKIVELNGEESGIALKNVTMNEPFFQGHFPGRPVMPGVLLIEAMAQTAGAIVLEHHSENAGKLVFFMSIDKARFRKPVVPGDSVYFHVKLLQKRPPVWKYWAEAHVDGKKVAEAEIGAMLIDEKAAG
;
A
#
# COMPACT_ATOMS: atom_id res chain seq x y z
N MET A 1 14.71 9.39 33.45
CA MET A 1 13.74 8.78 32.51
C MET A 1 13.15 9.88 31.64
N THR A 2 13.63 10.01 30.46
CA THR A 2 13.15 11.02 29.50
C THR A 2 12.11 10.36 28.61
N GLU A 3 10.86 10.73 28.79
CA GLU A 3 9.77 10.29 27.92
C GLU A 3 10.00 10.87 26.52
N ILE A 4 10.25 9.99 25.56
CA ILE A 4 10.23 10.33 24.15
C ILE A 4 8.74 10.40 23.77
N LYS A 5 8.24 11.61 23.65
CA LYS A 5 6.91 11.86 23.06
C LYS A 5 7.01 11.58 21.56
N ASP A 6 6.48 10.45 21.15
CA ASP A 6 6.21 10.16 19.74
C ASP A 6 5.12 11.13 19.24
N ASN A 7 5.55 12.26 18.69
CA ASN A 7 4.69 13.18 17.97
C ASN A 7 4.49 12.69 16.52
N ASN A 8 3.88 11.52 16.34
CA ASN A 8 3.31 11.13 15.07
C ASN A 8 1.81 11.44 15.04
N ASN A 9 1.48 12.70 15.27
CA ASN A 9 0.14 13.20 15.03
C ASN A 9 0.04 13.53 13.53
N LEU A 10 -0.33 12.52 12.72
CA LEU A 10 -0.79 12.73 11.36
C LEU A 10 -2.14 13.46 11.46
N SER A 11 -2.11 14.77 11.26
CA SER A 11 -3.33 15.57 11.27
C SER A 11 -4.22 15.14 10.12
N ALA A 12 -5.37 14.57 10.46
CA ALA A 12 -6.41 14.23 9.52
C ALA A 12 -6.91 15.50 8.78
N GLY A 13 -7.02 15.42 7.46
CA GLY A 13 -7.75 16.43 6.70
C GLY A 13 -9.23 16.41 7.08
N PRO A 14 -9.96 17.55 6.96
CA PRO A 14 -11.29 17.70 7.56
C PRO A 14 -12.39 16.78 7.03
N ASP A 15 -12.23 16.17 5.84
CA ASP A 15 -13.34 15.47 5.17
C ASP A 15 -13.18 13.95 5.01
N THR A 16 -12.04 13.37 5.36
CA THR A 16 -11.75 11.94 5.16
C THR A 16 -11.19 11.22 6.37
N ALA A 17 -11.03 11.91 7.50
CA ALA A 17 -10.52 11.32 8.74
C ALA A 17 -11.43 10.18 9.21
N GLY A 18 -10.87 8.96 9.26
CA GLY A 18 -11.59 7.76 9.67
C GLY A 18 -12.39 7.07 8.56
N MET A 19 -12.28 7.50 7.30
CA MET A 19 -12.87 6.80 6.16
C MET A 19 -12.19 5.44 5.98
N THR A 20 -13.00 4.40 5.74
CA THR A 20 -12.53 3.05 5.45
C THR A 20 -13.08 2.58 4.10
N LEU A 21 -12.34 1.74 3.39
CA LEU A 21 -12.81 1.13 2.14
C LEU A 21 -12.72 -0.39 2.26
N ASP A 22 -13.80 -1.08 1.93
CA ASP A 22 -13.80 -2.54 1.83
C ASP A 22 -13.19 -3.00 0.49
N VAL A 23 -13.04 -4.32 0.31
CA VAL A 23 -12.43 -4.89 -0.89
C VAL A 23 -13.24 -4.59 -2.16
N ILE A 24 -14.54 -4.46 -2.07
CA ILE A 24 -15.40 -4.15 -3.22
C ILE A 24 -15.17 -2.70 -3.67
N GLU A 25 -15.03 -1.79 -2.73
CA GLU A 25 -14.70 -0.39 -3.00
C GLU A 25 -13.30 -0.26 -3.59
N ILE A 26 -12.33 -0.99 -3.04
CA ILE A 26 -10.95 -1.04 -3.58
C ILE A 26 -10.94 -1.54 -5.03
N GLN A 27 -11.73 -2.57 -5.36
CA GLN A 27 -11.83 -3.10 -6.72
C GLN A 27 -12.43 -2.11 -7.73
N LYS A 28 -13.21 -1.14 -7.28
CA LYS A 28 -13.71 -0.05 -8.14
C LYS A 28 -12.61 0.96 -8.49
N LEU A 29 -11.59 1.07 -7.65
CA LEU A 29 -10.48 1.99 -7.82
C LEU A 29 -9.32 1.35 -8.57
N LEU A 30 -8.84 0.20 -8.09
CA LEU A 30 -7.68 -0.50 -8.64
C LEU A 30 -8.10 -1.50 -9.73
N PRO A 31 -7.34 -1.60 -10.83
CA PRO A 31 -7.58 -2.61 -11.87
C PRO A 31 -7.12 -4.02 -11.47
N HIS A 32 -6.29 -4.13 -10.44
CA HIS A 32 -5.73 -5.40 -9.96
C HIS A 32 -6.82 -6.38 -9.53
N ARG A 33 -6.61 -7.68 -9.80
CA ARG A 33 -7.50 -8.79 -9.42
C ARG A 33 -6.67 -9.97 -8.93
N TYR A 34 -7.34 -10.99 -8.39
CA TYR A 34 -6.68 -12.24 -8.03
C TYR A 34 -5.78 -12.74 -9.17
N PRO A 35 -4.54 -13.17 -8.91
CA PRO A 35 -3.90 -13.30 -7.59
C PRO A 35 -3.06 -12.07 -7.19
N PHE A 36 -3.23 -10.93 -7.84
CA PHE A 36 -2.36 -9.76 -7.72
C PHE A 36 -3.00 -8.55 -7.02
N LEU A 37 -4.21 -8.65 -6.53
CA LEU A 37 -4.78 -7.68 -5.59
C LEU A 37 -4.27 -8.01 -4.19
N LEU A 38 -3.39 -7.16 -3.65
CA LEU A 38 -2.62 -7.46 -2.45
C LEU A 38 -3.05 -6.67 -1.21
N ILE A 39 -4.17 -5.97 -1.26
CA ILE A 39 -4.75 -5.28 -0.10
C ILE A 39 -6.21 -5.70 0.07
N ASP A 40 -6.63 -5.91 1.31
CA ASP A 40 -7.96 -6.43 1.65
C ASP A 40 -8.91 -5.34 2.12
N LYS A 41 -8.35 -4.28 2.71
CA LYS A 41 -9.12 -3.17 3.29
C LYS A 41 -8.25 -1.93 3.41
N ILE A 42 -8.82 -0.75 3.22
CA ILE A 42 -8.23 0.50 3.72
C ILE A 42 -8.90 0.80 5.05
N VAL A 43 -8.09 0.86 6.11
CA VAL A 43 -8.57 1.03 7.49
C VAL A 43 -8.53 2.47 7.97
N GLU A 44 -7.75 3.29 7.25
CA GLU A 44 -7.66 4.73 7.50
C GLU A 44 -7.33 5.45 6.20
N LEU A 45 -8.02 6.54 5.94
CA LEU A 45 -7.84 7.37 4.76
C LEU A 45 -7.88 8.85 5.12
N ASN A 46 -6.91 9.60 4.65
CA ASN A 46 -6.70 11.03 4.90
C ASN A 46 -6.49 11.77 3.58
N GLY A 47 -7.55 11.90 2.77
CA GLY A 47 -7.41 12.42 1.42
C GLY A 47 -6.35 11.66 0.63
N GLU A 48 -5.50 12.38 -0.10
CA GLU A 48 -4.33 11.78 -0.76
C GLU A 48 -3.05 11.89 0.07
N GLU A 49 -3.11 12.50 1.26
CA GLU A 49 -1.93 12.79 2.10
C GLU A 49 -1.38 11.54 2.78
N SER A 50 -2.25 10.67 3.27
CA SER A 50 -1.86 9.44 3.94
C SER A 50 -2.99 8.42 4.01
N GLY A 51 -2.63 7.17 4.25
CA GLY A 51 -3.59 6.11 4.49
C GLY A 51 -2.92 4.86 5.03
N ILE A 52 -3.75 3.95 5.52
CA ILE A 52 -3.33 2.65 6.04
C ILE A 52 -4.20 1.57 5.40
N ALA A 53 -3.56 0.60 4.75
CA ALA A 53 -4.24 -0.59 4.25
C ALA A 53 -3.86 -1.83 5.04
N LEU A 54 -4.76 -2.79 5.08
CA LEU A 54 -4.58 -4.11 5.69
C LEU A 54 -4.49 -5.17 4.60
N LYS A 55 -3.51 -6.08 4.74
CA LYS A 55 -3.48 -7.37 4.08
C LYS A 55 -3.43 -8.48 5.09
N ASN A 56 -4.34 -9.43 4.98
CA ASN A 56 -4.27 -10.71 5.71
C ASN A 56 -3.49 -11.72 4.87
N VAL A 57 -2.34 -12.15 5.37
CA VAL A 57 -1.51 -13.14 4.69
C VAL A 57 -1.99 -14.54 5.05
N THR A 58 -2.39 -15.32 4.05
CA THR A 58 -2.87 -16.68 4.25
C THR A 58 -2.05 -17.68 3.44
N MET A 59 -2.04 -18.96 3.88
CA MET A 59 -1.36 -20.03 3.15
C MET A 59 -1.99 -20.32 1.77
N ASN A 60 -3.20 -19.80 1.50
CA ASN A 60 -3.91 -19.97 0.23
C ASN A 60 -3.42 -19.06 -0.90
N GLU A 61 -2.32 -18.34 -0.70
CA GLU A 61 -1.76 -17.48 -1.73
C GLU A 61 -0.79 -18.26 -2.63
N PRO A 62 -0.92 -18.11 -3.98
CA PRO A 62 -0.21 -18.95 -4.95
C PRO A 62 1.33 -18.90 -4.82
N PHE A 63 1.88 -17.75 -4.42
CA PHE A 63 3.33 -17.56 -4.37
C PHE A 63 4.02 -18.39 -3.29
N PHE A 64 3.29 -18.87 -2.26
CA PHE A 64 3.89 -19.71 -1.22
C PHE A 64 4.28 -21.11 -1.70
N GLN A 65 3.75 -21.57 -2.84
CA GLN A 65 4.15 -22.85 -3.42
C GLN A 65 5.63 -22.84 -3.84
N GLY A 66 6.12 -21.71 -4.30
CA GLY A 66 7.49 -21.56 -4.79
C GLY A 66 8.43 -20.74 -3.90
N HIS A 67 7.87 -20.01 -2.94
CA HIS A 67 8.66 -19.06 -2.13
C HIS A 67 8.44 -19.24 -0.61
N PHE A 68 8.94 -20.29 -0.02
CA PHE A 68 9.71 -21.42 -0.56
C PHE A 68 9.07 -22.74 -0.16
N PRO A 69 9.27 -23.84 -0.88
CA PRO A 69 8.74 -25.15 -0.50
C PRO A 69 9.11 -25.49 0.95
N GLY A 70 8.08 -25.77 1.79
CA GLY A 70 8.27 -26.08 3.21
C GLY A 70 8.60 -24.89 4.12
N ARG A 71 8.83 -23.70 3.55
CA ARG A 71 9.11 -22.47 4.32
C ARG A 71 8.47 -21.26 3.64
N PRO A 72 7.17 -21.05 3.85
CA PRO A 72 6.44 -19.95 3.20
C PRO A 72 6.88 -18.59 3.75
N VAL A 73 7.35 -17.73 2.86
CA VAL A 73 7.71 -16.33 3.14
C VAL A 73 7.12 -15.46 2.06
N MET A 74 6.39 -14.41 2.42
CA MET A 74 5.87 -13.47 1.44
C MET A 74 7.04 -12.78 0.73
N PRO A 75 7.11 -12.82 -0.62
CA PRO A 75 8.17 -12.13 -1.34
C PRO A 75 8.23 -10.65 -0.99
N GLY A 76 9.42 -10.14 -0.66
CA GLY A 76 9.59 -8.74 -0.28
C GLY A 76 9.15 -7.78 -1.38
N VAL A 77 9.36 -8.13 -2.65
CA VAL A 77 8.90 -7.32 -3.79
C VAL A 77 7.38 -7.20 -3.86
N LEU A 78 6.62 -8.17 -3.34
CA LEU A 78 5.17 -8.09 -3.23
C LEU A 78 4.71 -7.22 -2.06
N LEU A 79 5.51 -7.06 -1.03
CA LEU A 79 5.26 -6.03 0.00
C LEU A 79 5.36 -4.62 -0.61
N ILE A 80 6.35 -4.39 -1.47
CA ILE A 80 6.48 -3.12 -2.20
C ILE A 80 5.28 -2.91 -3.13
N GLU A 81 4.86 -3.94 -3.85
CA GLU A 81 3.65 -3.86 -4.69
C GLU A 81 2.40 -3.52 -3.88
N ALA A 82 2.20 -4.15 -2.72
CA ALA A 82 1.08 -3.85 -1.83
C ALA A 82 1.11 -2.40 -1.30
N MET A 83 2.30 -1.87 -0.99
CA MET A 83 2.48 -0.46 -0.64
C MET A 83 2.06 0.45 -1.79
N ALA A 84 2.44 0.11 -3.03
CA ALA A 84 2.06 0.88 -4.22
C ALA A 84 0.55 0.81 -4.49
N GLN A 85 -0.07 -0.35 -4.32
CA GLN A 85 -1.52 -0.49 -4.42
C GLN A 85 -2.24 0.33 -3.36
N THR A 86 -1.72 0.38 -2.14
CA THR A 86 -2.24 1.25 -1.08
C THR A 86 -2.19 2.72 -1.49
N ALA A 87 -1.03 3.20 -1.93
CA ALA A 87 -0.86 4.57 -2.41
C ALA A 87 -1.75 4.87 -3.62
N GLY A 88 -1.81 3.95 -4.59
CA GLY A 88 -2.66 4.07 -5.77
C GLY A 88 -4.15 4.18 -5.42
N ALA A 89 -4.63 3.34 -4.49
CA ALA A 89 -6.03 3.36 -4.08
C ALA A 89 -6.42 4.69 -3.43
N ILE A 90 -5.59 5.26 -2.56
CA ILE A 90 -5.91 6.54 -1.91
C ILE A 90 -5.84 7.72 -2.89
N VAL A 91 -4.93 7.70 -3.86
CA VAL A 91 -4.90 8.72 -4.93
C VAL A 91 -6.15 8.62 -5.80
N LEU A 92 -6.53 7.42 -6.21
CA LEU A 92 -7.71 7.19 -7.06
C LEU A 92 -9.03 7.48 -6.34
N GLU A 93 -9.10 7.26 -5.01
CA GLU A 93 -10.27 7.66 -4.22
C GLU A 93 -10.38 9.19 -4.14
N HIS A 94 -9.28 9.88 -3.87
CA HIS A 94 -9.26 11.34 -3.78
C HIS A 94 -9.54 12.00 -5.14
N HIS A 95 -9.08 11.36 -6.22
CA HIS A 95 -9.27 11.81 -7.60
C HIS A 95 -10.17 10.83 -8.35
N SER A 96 -11.44 10.76 -7.96
CA SER A 96 -12.40 9.77 -8.48
C SER A 96 -12.59 9.80 -10.01
N GLU A 97 -12.30 10.93 -10.67
CA GLU A 97 -12.26 11.05 -12.12
C GLU A 97 -11.17 10.18 -12.78
N ASN A 98 -10.19 9.74 -12.00
CA ASN A 98 -9.10 8.86 -12.44
C ASN A 98 -9.35 7.37 -12.11
N ALA A 99 -10.50 7.02 -11.52
CA ALA A 99 -10.81 5.65 -11.17
C ALA A 99 -10.66 4.70 -12.37
N GLY A 100 -10.01 3.55 -12.15
CA GLY A 100 -9.72 2.58 -13.20
C GLY A 100 -8.49 2.86 -14.04
N LYS A 101 -7.78 3.98 -13.84
CA LYS A 101 -6.48 4.21 -14.48
C LYS A 101 -5.44 3.21 -14.02
N LEU A 102 -4.47 2.94 -14.89
CA LEU A 102 -3.35 2.05 -14.57
C LEU A 102 -2.32 2.81 -13.70
N VAL A 103 -1.77 2.10 -12.75
CA VAL A 103 -0.70 2.59 -11.87
C VAL A 103 0.61 1.94 -12.28
N PHE A 104 1.55 2.74 -12.75
CA PHE A 104 2.88 2.27 -13.14
C PHE A 104 3.95 2.79 -12.19
N PHE A 105 4.84 1.90 -11.77
CA PHE A 105 6.04 2.32 -11.04
C PHE A 105 6.93 3.20 -11.91
N MET A 106 7.36 4.32 -11.33
CA MET A 106 8.40 5.17 -11.90
C MET A 106 9.74 4.98 -11.19
N SER A 107 9.69 4.76 -9.87
CA SER A 107 10.86 4.52 -9.06
C SER A 107 10.52 3.79 -7.78
N ILE A 108 11.49 3.01 -7.31
CA ILE A 108 11.49 2.42 -5.98
C ILE A 108 12.85 2.75 -5.38
N ASP A 109 12.84 3.55 -4.32
CA ASP A 109 14.05 4.03 -3.67
C ASP A 109 14.05 3.64 -2.20
N LYS A 110 15.23 3.51 -1.60
CA LYS A 110 15.42 3.27 -0.15
C LYS A 110 14.65 2.05 0.36
N ALA A 111 14.44 1.05 -0.49
CA ALA A 111 13.75 -0.18 -0.10
C ALA A 111 14.59 -0.96 0.91
N ARG A 112 13.96 -1.37 2.02
CA ARG A 112 14.57 -2.19 3.06
C ARG A 112 13.58 -3.23 3.56
N PHE A 113 14.08 -4.44 3.73
CA PHE A 113 13.35 -5.59 4.26
C PHE A 113 13.99 -5.99 5.59
N ARG A 114 13.24 -5.92 6.68
CA ARG A 114 13.77 -6.06 8.04
C ARG A 114 13.42 -7.38 8.68
N LYS A 115 12.24 -7.91 8.38
CA LYS A 115 11.73 -9.17 8.93
C LYS A 115 10.89 -9.89 7.89
N PRO A 116 10.92 -11.26 7.86
CA PRO A 116 10.05 -12.03 7.00
C PRO A 116 8.58 -11.86 7.41
N VAL A 117 7.71 -11.83 6.42
CA VAL A 117 6.26 -11.91 6.56
C VAL A 117 5.82 -13.30 6.16
N VAL A 118 5.01 -13.94 6.99
CA VAL A 118 4.63 -15.34 6.84
C VAL A 118 3.11 -15.52 6.92
N PRO A 119 2.56 -16.66 6.45
CA PRO A 119 1.13 -16.95 6.62
C PRO A 119 0.69 -16.84 8.08
N GLY A 120 -0.45 -16.18 8.31
CA GLY A 120 -0.98 -15.87 9.63
C GLY A 120 -0.71 -14.43 10.07
N ASP A 121 0.19 -13.71 9.40
CA ASP A 121 0.45 -12.30 9.68
C ASP A 121 -0.66 -11.41 9.10
N SER A 122 -1.01 -10.37 9.83
CA SER A 122 -1.78 -9.22 9.32
C SER A 122 -0.82 -8.07 9.11
N VAL A 123 -0.67 -7.64 7.86
CA VAL A 123 0.26 -6.56 7.47
C VAL A 123 -0.50 -5.26 7.29
N TYR A 124 -0.05 -4.22 7.96
CA TYR A 124 -0.56 -2.86 7.80
C TYR A 124 0.43 -2.04 6.98
N PHE A 125 -0.03 -1.52 5.85
CA PHE A 125 0.76 -0.66 4.97
C PHE A 125 0.41 0.80 5.25
N HIS A 126 1.35 1.52 5.84
CA HIS A 126 1.25 2.96 6.10
C HIS A 126 1.89 3.70 4.94
N VAL A 127 1.17 4.61 4.31
CA VAL A 127 1.69 5.44 3.23
C VAL A 127 1.48 6.92 3.54
N LYS A 128 2.47 7.72 3.16
CA LYS A 128 2.46 9.18 3.35
C LYS A 128 3.01 9.88 2.11
N LEU A 129 2.27 10.87 1.63
CA LEU A 129 2.66 11.66 0.47
C LEU A 129 3.95 12.43 0.75
N LEU A 130 4.93 12.30 -0.13
CA LEU A 130 6.17 13.08 -0.13
C LEU A 130 6.16 14.19 -1.18
N GLN A 131 5.66 13.87 -2.37
CA GLN A 131 5.65 14.80 -3.49
C GLN A 131 4.51 14.49 -4.45
N LYS A 132 3.90 15.53 -4.98
CA LYS A 132 2.85 15.45 -6.00
C LYS A 132 3.20 16.36 -7.17
N ARG A 133 3.32 15.75 -8.34
CA ARG A 133 3.45 16.43 -9.65
C ARG A 133 2.65 15.63 -10.67
N PRO A 134 1.32 15.83 -10.77
CA PRO A 134 0.49 15.03 -11.66
C PRO A 134 1.06 14.94 -13.06
N PRO A 135 1.11 13.76 -13.71
CA PRO A 135 0.49 12.53 -13.30
C PRO A 135 1.33 11.63 -12.34
N VAL A 136 2.35 12.18 -11.68
CA VAL A 136 3.28 11.44 -10.81
C VAL A 136 3.07 11.80 -9.35
N TRP A 137 2.98 10.79 -8.49
CA TRP A 137 2.95 10.89 -7.03
C TRP A 137 4.11 10.11 -6.42
N LYS A 138 4.68 10.61 -5.34
CA LYS A 138 5.73 9.95 -4.59
C LYS A 138 5.29 9.80 -3.13
N TYR A 139 5.37 8.57 -2.60
CA TYR A 139 5.00 8.22 -1.24
C TYR A 139 6.16 7.58 -0.49
N TRP A 140 6.27 7.88 0.78
CA TRP A 140 6.95 7.02 1.74
C TRP A 140 5.99 5.96 2.21
N ALA A 141 6.45 4.70 2.27
CA ALA A 141 5.63 3.57 2.65
C ALA A 141 6.35 2.67 3.66
N GLU A 142 5.59 2.15 4.60
CA GLU A 142 6.06 1.21 5.61
C GLU A 142 5.07 0.05 5.76
N ALA A 143 5.60 -1.17 5.91
CA ALA A 143 4.80 -2.35 6.27
C ALA A 143 5.05 -2.71 7.73
N HIS A 144 4.00 -2.96 8.48
CA HIS A 144 4.03 -3.30 9.90
C HIS A 144 3.28 -4.59 10.18
N VAL A 145 3.84 -5.45 11.04
CA VAL A 145 3.21 -6.64 11.60
C VAL A 145 3.36 -6.57 13.11
N ASP A 146 2.27 -6.73 13.84
CA ASP A 146 2.23 -6.62 15.31
C ASP A 146 2.90 -5.33 15.82
N GLY A 147 2.65 -4.21 15.14
CA GLY A 147 3.19 -2.91 15.47
C GLY A 147 4.69 -2.71 15.18
N LYS A 148 5.35 -3.69 14.54
CA LYS A 148 6.78 -3.64 14.22
C LYS A 148 6.98 -3.48 12.70
N LYS A 149 7.85 -2.55 12.32
CA LYS A 149 8.21 -2.34 10.92
C LYS A 149 8.93 -3.57 10.35
N VAL A 150 8.39 -4.12 9.27
CA VAL A 150 8.95 -5.29 8.57
C VAL A 150 9.58 -4.91 7.23
N ALA A 151 9.11 -3.85 6.58
CA ALA A 151 9.67 -3.32 5.34
C ALA A 151 9.36 -1.82 5.21
N GLU A 152 10.12 -1.15 4.34
CA GLU A 152 9.89 0.25 3.99
C GLU A 152 10.42 0.54 2.58
N ALA A 153 9.87 1.55 1.93
CA ALA A 153 10.36 2.07 0.65
C ALA A 153 9.82 3.47 0.36
N GLU A 154 10.50 4.17 -0.54
CA GLU A 154 10.00 5.36 -1.21
C GLU A 154 9.53 4.94 -2.60
N ILE A 155 8.27 5.22 -2.94
CA ILE A 155 7.62 4.75 -4.17
C ILE A 155 7.17 5.94 -4.98
N GLY A 156 7.67 6.04 -6.22
CA GLY A 156 7.14 6.94 -7.24
C GLY A 156 6.27 6.16 -8.21
N ALA A 157 5.05 6.63 -8.43
CA ALA A 157 4.11 6.01 -9.36
C ALA A 157 3.43 7.06 -10.24
N MET A 158 3.05 6.65 -11.44
CA MET A 158 2.34 7.47 -12.42
C MET A 158 0.98 6.84 -12.73
N LEU A 159 -0.06 7.68 -12.77
CA LEU A 159 -1.38 7.29 -13.27
C LEU A 159 -1.44 7.53 -14.77
N ILE A 160 -1.80 6.53 -15.54
CA ILE A 160 -2.00 6.62 -16.99
C ILE A 160 -3.31 6.00 -17.43
N ASP A 161 -3.90 6.56 -18.48
CA ASP A 161 -5.06 5.96 -19.11
C ASP A 161 -4.65 4.69 -19.85
N GLU A 162 -5.48 3.64 -19.76
CA GLU A 162 -5.24 2.36 -20.42
C GLU A 162 -5.01 2.54 -21.92
N LYS A 163 -5.72 3.48 -22.56
CA LYS A 163 -5.58 3.80 -23.98
C LYS A 163 -4.23 4.44 -24.34
N ALA A 164 -3.52 5.02 -23.37
CA ALA A 164 -2.22 5.65 -23.57
C ALA A 164 -1.06 4.71 -23.27
N ALA A 165 -1.33 3.50 -22.74
CA ALA A 165 -0.34 2.49 -22.35
C ALA A 165 0.03 1.51 -23.49
N GLY A 166 -0.55 1.70 -24.68
CA GLY A 166 -0.32 0.86 -25.88
C GLY A 166 0.90 1.27 -26.68
#